data_6e1e4069d173bac88a9307d1ef3bcc48
#
_entry.id   6e1e4069d173bac88a9307d1ef3bcc48
#
_cell.length_a   1.000
_cell.length_b   1.000
_cell.length_c   1.000
_cell.angle_alpha   90.00
_cell.angle_beta   90.00
_cell.angle_gamma   90.00
#
_symmetry.space_group_name_H-M   'P 1'
#
loop_
_entity.id
_entity.type
_entity.pdbx_description
1 polymer ?
#
loop_
_entity_poly.entity_id
_entity_poly.type
_entity_poly.pdbx_seq_one_letter_code
_entity_poly.pdbx_strand_id
1 'polypeptide(L)'
;WPQDFEDAERMLHTDREPALPDVRVGHGYDTHQMVAGDRIILCGVEIPHDRRLSGHSDADVGFHALTDALLATIGAGDIGSHFPPSDPQWKGAASHRFLSHAAELVRDAGGRITHCDVTLLCEAPKIGPHREIMRQAIAKTVGVDVSRTSVKATTNERIGFVGREEGIVALATATVVMGGQ
;
A
#
# COMPACT_ATOMS: atom_id res chain seq x y z
N TRP A 1 45.71 31.36 19.26
CA TRP A 1 45.11 32.69 19.25
C TRP A 1 43.58 32.55 19.31
N PRO A 2 42.78 33.51 19.81
CA PRO A 2 41.34 33.38 19.85
C PRO A 2 40.70 33.07 18.48
N GLN A 3 41.26 33.61 17.42
CA GLN A 3 40.83 33.40 16.03
C GLN A 3 40.96 31.95 15.58
N ASP A 4 42.00 31.26 16.04
CA ASP A 4 42.22 29.86 15.67
C ASP A 4 41.17 28.93 16.32
N PHE A 5 40.63 29.31 17.46
CA PHE A 5 39.51 28.59 18.14
C PHE A 5 38.17 28.79 17.42
N GLU A 6 37.90 30.02 16.97
CA GLU A 6 36.67 30.33 16.22
C GLU A 6 36.69 29.64 14.83
N ASP A 7 37.86 29.57 14.19
CA ASP A 7 38.01 28.86 12.91
C ASP A 7 37.92 27.35 13.09
N ALA A 8 38.43 26.78 14.18
CA ALA A 8 38.27 25.37 14.52
C ALA A 8 36.83 25.02 14.87
N GLU A 9 36.13 25.86 15.62
CA GLU A 9 34.69 25.68 15.89
C GLU A 9 33.86 25.77 14.60
N ARG A 10 34.18 26.69 13.71
CA ARG A 10 33.53 26.83 12.40
C ARG A 10 33.74 25.59 11.52
N MET A 11 34.98 25.01 11.50
CA MET A 11 35.28 23.76 10.81
C MET A 11 34.54 22.57 11.40
N LEU A 12 34.45 22.46 12.72
CA LEU A 12 33.66 21.41 13.40
C LEU A 12 32.16 21.49 13.14
N HIS A 13 31.66 22.69 12.85
CA HIS A 13 30.23 22.88 12.50
C HIS A 13 29.93 22.71 11.02
N THR A 14 30.96 22.78 10.12
CA THR A 14 30.80 22.53 8.67
C THR A 14 30.85 21.07 8.29
N ASP A 15 31.38 20.19 9.15
CA ASP A 15 31.44 18.72 8.95
C ASP A 15 30.22 17.98 9.53
N ARG A 16 29.08 18.64 9.70
CA ARG A 16 27.84 17.89 9.90
C ARG A 16 27.54 17.14 8.60
N GLU A 17 27.78 15.84 8.61
CA GLU A 17 27.24 14.96 7.58
C GLU A 17 25.77 15.32 7.36
N PRO A 18 25.32 15.46 6.11
CA PRO A 18 23.91 15.74 5.86
C PRO A 18 23.09 14.65 6.56
N ALA A 19 22.14 15.08 7.39
CA ALA A 19 21.28 14.14 8.11
C ALA A 19 20.66 13.19 7.10
N LEU A 20 20.84 11.89 7.30
CA LEU A 20 20.22 10.86 6.44
C LEU A 20 18.70 11.03 6.46
N PRO A 21 18.03 10.92 5.31
CA PRO A 21 16.59 11.00 5.28
C PRO A 21 15.97 9.86 6.13
N ASP A 22 14.97 10.17 6.94
CA ASP A 22 14.19 9.15 7.67
C ASP A 22 13.30 8.42 6.66
N VAL A 23 13.81 7.30 6.12
CA VAL A 23 13.11 6.46 5.16
C VAL A 23 12.44 5.31 5.91
N ARG A 24 11.12 5.22 5.80
CA ARG A 24 10.33 4.15 6.42
C ARG A 24 9.72 3.26 5.36
N VAL A 25 9.74 1.96 5.62
CA VAL A 25 9.17 0.94 4.75
C VAL A 25 8.12 0.17 5.56
N GLY A 26 6.92 0.08 5.03
CA GLY A 26 5.85 -0.74 5.59
C GLY A 26 5.49 -1.89 4.65
N HIS A 27 5.04 -2.99 5.22
CA HIS A 27 4.53 -4.15 4.51
C HIS A 27 3.08 -4.39 4.90
N GLY A 28 2.29 -4.88 3.93
CA GLY A 28 0.94 -5.36 4.15
C GLY A 28 0.71 -6.68 3.44
N TYR A 29 -0.14 -7.47 4.04
CA TYR A 29 -0.60 -8.76 3.51
C TYR A 29 -2.11 -8.83 3.70
N ASP A 30 -2.83 -9.21 2.66
CA ASP A 30 -4.26 -9.53 2.80
C ASP A 30 -4.65 -10.69 1.90
N THR A 31 -5.71 -11.38 2.27
CA THR A 31 -6.26 -12.50 1.50
C THR A 31 -7.78 -12.55 1.61
N HIS A 32 -8.42 -12.77 0.47
CA HIS A 32 -9.87 -12.93 0.41
C HIS A 32 -10.25 -14.20 -0.34
N GLN A 33 -11.28 -14.88 0.18
CA GLN A 33 -11.85 -16.07 -0.43
C GLN A 33 -12.59 -15.72 -1.73
N MET A 34 -12.43 -16.56 -2.75
CA MET A 34 -13.22 -16.50 -3.98
C MET A 34 -14.54 -17.26 -3.80
N VAL A 35 -15.66 -16.59 -4.06
CA VAL A 35 -17.01 -17.15 -4.03
C VAL A 35 -17.73 -16.83 -5.32
N ALA A 36 -18.86 -17.48 -5.61
CA ALA A 36 -19.66 -17.18 -6.80
C ALA A 36 -20.01 -15.68 -6.90
N GLY A 37 -19.91 -15.11 -8.08
CA GLY A 37 -20.13 -13.68 -8.30
C GLY A 37 -20.19 -13.36 -9.79
N ASP A 38 -19.96 -12.09 -10.12
CA ASP A 38 -19.99 -11.57 -11.49
C ASP A 38 -18.77 -10.72 -11.83
N ARG A 39 -17.95 -10.35 -10.83
CA ARG A 39 -16.74 -9.56 -10.99
C ARG A 39 -15.81 -9.67 -9.78
N ILE A 40 -14.54 -9.40 -10.00
CA ILE A 40 -13.51 -9.24 -8.97
C ILE A 40 -13.01 -7.80 -9.02
N ILE A 41 -12.83 -7.17 -7.84
CA ILE A 41 -12.21 -5.85 -7.72
C ILE A 41 -10.79 -6.03 -7.20
N LEU A 42 -9.80 -5.52 -7.94
CA LEU A 42 -8.38 -5.59 -7.57
C LEU A 42 -7.70 -4.26 -7.87
N CYS A 43 -7.08 -3.67 -6.86
CA CYS A 43 -6.39 -2.38 -6.96
C CYS A 43 -7.26 -1.30 -7.60
N GLY A 44 -8.55 -1.23 -7.23
CA GLY A 44 -9.51 -0.26 -7.72
C GLY A 44 -10.07 -0.53 -9.12
N VAL A 45 -9.80 -1.70 -9.70
CA VAL A 45 -10.25 -2.07 -11.05
C VAL A 45 -11.23 -3.23 -10.99
N GLU A 46 -12.42 -3.04 -11.57
CA GLU A 46 -13.39 -4.11 -11.75
C GLU A 46 -13.00 -4.98 -12.94
N ILE A 47 -12.93 -6.29 -12.72
CA ILE A 47 -12.62 -7.29 -13.74
C ILE A 47 -13.78 -8.25 -13.83
N PRO A 48 -14.46 -8.38 -14.99
CA PRO A 48 -15.52 -9.37 -15.20
C PRO A 48 -15.00 -10.78 -14.90
N HIS A 49 -15.75 -11.53 -14.09
CA HIS A 49 -15.38 -12.88 -13.65
C HIS A 49 -16.63 -13.60 -13.14
N ASP A 50 -16.66 -14.92 -13.16
CA ASP A 50 -17.76 -15.74 -12.60
C ASP A 50 -17.68 -15.91 -11.08
N ARG A 51 -16.70 -15.27 -10.44
CA ARG A 51 -16.48 -15.20 -8.99
C ARG A 51 -16.29 -13.76 -8.53
N ARG A 52 -16.40 -13.55 -7.22
CA ARG A 52 -16.04 -12.32 -6.53
C ARG A 52 -15.22 -12.66 -5.29
N LEU A 53 -14.54 -11.67 -4.74
CA LEU A 53 -13.92 -11.79 -3.43
C LEU A 53 -14.96 -11.58 -2.32
N SER A 54 -14.85 -12.36 -1.26
CA SER A 54 -15.72 -12.29 -0.09
C SER A 54 -15.09 -11.40 0.97
N GLY A 55 -15.83 -10.40 1.45
CA GLY A 55 -15.38 -9.48 2.48
C GLY A 55 -16.50 -8.57 2.97
N HIS A 56 -16.20 -7.74 4.00
CA HIS A 56 -17.15 -6.78 4.56
C HIS A 56 -17.27 -5.50 3.70
N SER A 57 -16.21 -5.15 2.96
CA SER A 57 -16.14 -4.05 1.99
C SER A 57 -16.39 -4.58 0.57
N ASP A 58 -15.86 -3.90 -0.44
CA ASP A 58 -15.76 -4.42 -1.81
C ASP A 58 -14.69 -5.53 -1.97
N ALA A 59 -13.98 -5.86 -0.88
CA ALA A 59 -12.96 -6.91 -0.77
C ALA A 59 -11.79 -6.73 -1.75
N ASP A 60 -11.39 -5.50 -2.06
CA ASP A 60 -10.19 -5.22 -2.85
C ASP A 60 -8.92 -5.55 -2.02
N VAL A 61 -8.46 -6.79 -2.16
CA VAL A 61 -7.32 -7.32 -1.43
C VAL A 61 -6.03 -6.51 -1.66
N GLY A 62 -5.87 -5.91 -2.85
CA GLY A 62 -4.71 -5.09 -3.19
C GLY A 62 -4.70 -3.75 -2.43
N PHE A 63 -5.85 -3.09 -2.37
CA PHE A 63 -5.99 -1.85 -1.61
C PHE A 63 -5.92 -2.09 -0.11
N HIS A 64 -6.44 -3.20 0.39
CA HIS A 64 -6.33 -3.55 1.81
C HIS A 64 -4.86 -3.76 2.23
N ALA A 65 -4.12 -4.59 1.49
CA ALA A 65 -2.71 -4.80 1.77
C ALA A 65 -1.90 -3.50 1.69
N LEU A 66 -2.18 -2.63 0.72
CA LEU A 66 -1.48 -1.35 0.59
C LEU A 66 -1.88 -0.36 1.70
N THR A 67 -3.12 -0.41 2.19
CA THR A 67 -3.57 0.36 3.36
C THR A 67 -2.71 0.01 4.58
N ASP A 68 -2.55 -1.28 4.88
CA ASP A 68 -1.73 -1.75 5.99
C ASP A 68 -0.25 -1.37 5.81
N ALA A 69 0.27 -1.49 4.58
CA ALA A 69 1.63 -1.08 4.28
C ALA A 69 1.87 0.41 4.58
N LEU A 70 0.94 1.30 4.25
CA LEU A 70 1.04 2.73 4.56
C LEU A 70 0.93 3.01 6.05
N LEU A 71 -0.06 2.42 6.75
CA LEU A 71 -0.24 2.57 8.19
C LEU A 71 1.01 2.10 8.96
N ALA A 72 1.64 1.01 8.52
CA ALA A 72 2.87 0.49 9.12
C ALA A 72 4.03 1.49 9.09
N THR A 73 4.14 2.34 8.05
CA THR A 73 5.23 3.33 7.95
C THR A 73 5.21 4.37 9.06
N ILE A 74 4.05 4.62 9.64
CA ILE A 74 3.84 5.62 10.72
C ILE A 74 3.46 4.97 12.05
N GLY A 75 3.47 3.62 12.14
CA GLY A 75 3.12 2.90 13.36
C GLY A 75 1.65 3.06 13.78
N ALA A 76 0.74 3.27 12.83
CA ALA A 76 -0.67 3.57 13.08
C ALA A 76 -1.58 2.33 13.16
N GLY A 77 -1.03 1.14 13.40
CA GLY A 77 -1.81 -0.10 13.47
C GLY A 77 -2.16 -0.66 12.09
N ASP A 78 -3.37 -1.16 11.93
CA ASP A 78 -3.86 -1.87 10.76
C ASP A 78 -5.25 -1.38 10.30
N ILE A 79 -5.71 -1.86 9.15
CA ILE A 79 -7.02 -1.51 8.58
C ILE A 79 -8.17 -1.84 9.54
N GLY A 80 -8.08 -2.93 10.30
CA GLY A 80 -9.10 -3.35 11.25
C GLY A 80 -9.25 -2.41 12.44
N SER A 81 -8.16 -1.76 12.85
CA SER A 81 -8.13 -0.76 13.93
C SER A 81 -8.83 0.54 13.52
N HIS A 82 -8.71 0.95 12.24
CA HIS A 82 -9.31 2.18 11.70
C HIS A 82 -10.74 1.96 11.19
N PHE A 83 -11.01 0.78 10.65
CA PHE A 83 -12.28 0.42 9.98
C PHE A 83 -12.80 -0.91 10.51
N PRO A 84 -13.21 -0.97 11.80
CA PRO A 84 -13.61 -2.22 12.42
C PRO A 84 -14.79 -2.86 11.66
N PRO A 85 -14.70 -4.16 11.32
CA PRO A 85 -15.76 -4.88 10.60
C PRO A 85 -17.10 -4.91 11.37
N SER A 86 -17.07 -4.69 12.67
CA SER A 86 -18.28 -4.60 13.51
C SER A 86 -19.07 -3.32 13.29
N ASP A 87 -18.48 -2.28 12.66
CA ASP A 87 -19.18 -1.03 12.36
C ASP A 87 -19.92 -1.12 11.03
N PRO A 88 -21.28 -1.05 11.05
CA PRO A 88 -22.10 -1.17 9.85
C PRO A 88 -21.80 -0.16 8.74
N GLN A 89 -21.20 1.00 9.07
CA GLN A 89 -20.88 2.03 8.08
C GLN A 89 -19.87 1.56 7.01
N TRP A 90 -19.07 0.54 7.35
CA TRP A 90 -18.05 0.01 6.44
C TRP A 90 -18.54 -1.16 5.59
N LYS A 91 -19.76 -1.62 5.82
CA LYS A 91 -20.36 -2.71 5.04
C LYS A 91 -20.56 -2.28 3.57
N GLY A 92 -19.88 -2.97 2.67
CA GLY A 92 -19.90 -2.66 1.24
C GLY A 92 -19.15 -1.37 0.86
N ALA A 93 -18.35 -0.80 1.78
CA ALA A 93 -17.55 0.38 1.48
C ALA A 93 -16.51 0.09 0.40
N ALA A 94 -16.28 1.06 -0.48
CA ALA A 94 -15.23 0.98 -1.49
C ALA A 94 -13.84 1.14 -0.84
N SER A 95 -12.94 0.20 -1.07
CA SER A 95 -11.62 0.12 -0.40
C SER A 95 -10.69 1.28 -0.71
N HIS A 96 -10.94 2.04 -1.80
CA HIS A 96 -10.20 3.26 -2.05
C HIS A 96 -10.33 4.28 -0.91
N ARG A 97 -11.42 4.26 -0.14
CA ARG A 97 -11.62 5.14 1.03
C ARG A 97 -10.63 4.81 2.14
N PHE A 98 -10.36 3.52 2.37
CA PHE A 98 -9.40 3.07 3.37
C PHE A 98 -7.99 3.46 2.98
N LEU A 99 -7.63 3.23 1.73
CA LEU A 99 -6.32 3.57 1.19
C LEU A 99 -6.08 5.09 1.18
N SER A 100 -7.08 5.90 0.80
CA SER A 100 -7.00 7.36 0.86
C SER A 100 -6.76 7.84 2.29
N HIS A 101 -7.51 7.31 3.25
CA HIS A 101 -7.34 7.66 4.67
C HIS A 101 -5.93 7.34 5.18
N ALA A 102 -5.38 6.16 4.88
CA ALA A 102 -4.01 5.81 5.25
C ALA A 102 -2.99 6.77 4.61
N ALA A 103 -3.19 7.16 3.34
CA ALA A 103 -2.34 8.12 2.67
C ALA A 103 -2.44 9.54 3.28
N GLU A 104 -3.61 9.94 3.77
CA GLU A 104 -3.81 11.19 4.51
C GLU A 104 -3.07 11.16 5.85
N LEU A 105 -3.21 10.09 6.63
CA LEU A 105 -2.50 9.93 7.90
C LEU A 105 -0.98 10.00 7.74
N VAL A 106 -0.43 9.39 6.68
CA VAL A 106 1.01 9.51 6.36
C VAL A 106 1.40 10.97 6.13
N ARG A 107 0.60 11.74 5.37
CA ARG A 107 0.88 13.17 5.12
C ARG A 107 0.76 14.01 6.38
N ASP A 108 -0.27 13.76 7.20
CA ASP A 108 -0.51 14.48 8.47
C ASP A 108 0.63 14.22 9.47
N ALA A 109 1.25 13.04 9.42
CA ALA A 109 2.45 12.70 10.17
C ALA A 109 3.74 13.36 9.59
N GLY A 110 3.65 14.17 8.54
CA GLY A 110 4.80 14.80 7.87
C GLY A 110 5.53 13.88 6.88
N GLY A 111 4.91 12.75 6.52
CA GLY A 111 5.48 11.77 5.58
C GLY A 111 5.12 12.09 4.12
N ARG A 112 6.06 11.79 3.23
CA ARG A 112 5.85 11.83 1.78
C ARG A 112 5.95 10.42 1.22
N ILE A 113 4.87 9.90 0.66
CA ILE A 113 4.86 8.60 -0.02
C ILE A 113 5.75 8.69 -1.26
N THR A 114 6.74 7.80 -1.36
CA THR A 114 7.72 7.80 -2.45
C THR A 114 7.54 6.63 -3.40
N HIS A 115 7.03 5.51 -2.91
CA HIS A 115 6.77 4.32 -3.74
C HIS A 115 5.69 3.43 -3.12
N CYS A 116 4.85 2.83 -3.97
CA CYS A 116 3.88 1.81 -3.63
C CYS A 116 4.05 0.62 -4.58
N ASP A 117 4.21 -0.58 -4.03
CA ASP A 117 4.32 -1.82 -4.80
C ASP A 117 3.29 -2.83 -4.30
N VAL A 118 2.55 -3.43 -5.23
CA VAL A 118 1.58 -4.50 -4.94
C VAL A 118 1.91 -5.72 -5.77
N THR A 119 1.96 -6.89 -5.14
CA THR A 119 2.09 -8.18 -5.80
C THR A 119 0.82 -8.99 -5.56
N LEU A 120 0.10 -9.32 -6.63
CA LEU A 120 -1.09 -10.15 -6.59
C LEU A 120 -0.73 -11.62 -6.89
N LEU A 121 -1.12 -12.52 -6.00
CA LEU A 121 -0.97 -13.96 -6.18
C LEU A 121 -2.34 -14.55 -6.52
N CYS A 122 -2.54 -14.92 -7.77
CA CYS A 122 -3.79 -15.52 -8.26
C CYS A 122 -3.57 -16.33 -9.54
N GLU A 123 -4.32 -17.40 -9.70
CA GLU A 123 -4.37 -18.15 -10.97
C GLU A 123 -5.22 -17.41 -12.01
N ALA A 124 -6.35 -16.87 -11.54
CA ALA A 124 -7.30 -16.06 -12.30
C ALA A 124 -7.82 -14.91 -11.41
N PRO A 125 -8.20 -13.74 -12.00
CA PRO A 125 -8.08 -13.36 -13.43
C PRO A 125 -6.63 -13.08 -13.85
N LYS A 126 -6.38 -12.98 -15.16
CA LYS A 126 -5.07 -12.55 -15.68
C LYS A 126 -4.87 -11.05 -15.42
N ILE A 127 -3.87 -10.71 -14.64
CA ILE A 127 -3.62 -9.33 -14.20
C ILE A 127 -2.92 -8.47 -15.27
N GLY A 128 -2.13 -9.10 -16.13
CA GLY A 128 -1.34 -8.38 -17.15
C GLY A 128 -2.10 -7.32 -17.94
N PRO A 129 -3.28 -7.62 -18.51
CA PRO A 129 -4.09 -6.66 -19.26
C PRO A 129 -4.57 -5.45 -18.44
N HIS A 130 -4.69 -5.60 -17.12
CA HIS A 130 -5.25 -4.60 -16.20
C HIS A 130 -4.19 -3.82 -15.43
N ARG A 131 -2.91 -4.22 -15.53
CA ARG A 131 -1.81 -3.70 -14.71
C ARG A 131 -1.69 -2.18 -14.76
N GLU A 132 -1.75 -1.60 -15.93
CA GLU A 132 -1.55 -0.15 -16.09
C GLU A 132 -2.69 0.65 -15.46
N ILE A 133 -3.93 0.21 -15.64
CA ILE A 133 -5.10 0.86 -15.03
C ILE A 133 -5.05 0.72 -13.50
N MET A 134 -4.61 -0.43 -12.97
CA MET A 134 -4.40 -0.63 -11.54
C MET A 134 -3.34 0.32 -10.97
N ARG A 135 -2.20 0.49 -11.66
CA ARG A 135 -1.16 1.45 -11.27
C ARG A 135 -1.71 2.88 -11.19
N GLN A 136 -2.49 3.29 -12.20
CA GLN A 136 -3.13 4.60 -12.23
C GLN A 136 -4.14 4.77 -11.11
N ALA A 137 -4.94 3.74 -10.80
CA ALA A 137 -5.89 3.76 -9.70
C ALA A 137 -5.19 3.90 -8.33
N ILE A 138 -4.10 3.16 -8.08
CA ILE A 138 -3.26 3.32 -6.89
C ILE A 138 -2.71 4.75 -6.83
N ALA A 139 -2.04 5.22 -7.88
CA ALA A 139 -1.41 6.53 -7.95
C ALA A 139 -2.41 7.66 -7.64
N LYS A 140 -3.59 7.61 -8.25
CA LYS A 140 -4.69 8.55 -8.00
C LYS A 140 -5.16 8.52 -6.55
N THR A 141 -5.33 7.32 -5.99
CA THR A 141 -5.86 7.15 -4.63
C THR A 141 -4.88 7.63 -3.56
N VAL A 142 -3.59 7.34 -3.73
CA VAL A 142 -2.56 7.77 -2.75
C VAL A 142 -1.94 9.14 -3.08
N GLY A 143 -2.32 9.75 -4.20
CA GLY A 143 -1.86 11.11 -4.56
C GLY A 143 -0.39 11.19 -4.95
N VAL A 144 0.11 10.22 -5.74
CA VAL A 144 1.49 10.22 -6.25
C VAL A 144 1.49 10.11 -7.79
N ASP A 145 2.65 10.38 -8.40
CA ASP A 145 2.84 10.11 -9.83
C ASP A 145 2.82 8.59 -10.11
N VAL A 146 2.28 8.18 -11.26
CA VAL A 146 2.16 6.77 -11.65
C VAL A 146 3.51 6.05 -11.74
N SER A 147 4.60 6.76 -12.01
CA SER A 147 5.96 6.20 -12.00
C SER A 147 6.41 5.70 -10.61
N ARG A 148 5.69 6.10 -9.55
CA ARG A 148 5.92 5.68 -8.16
C ARG A 148 5.05 4.50 -7.73
N THR A 149 4.35 3.87 -8.68
CA THR A 149 3.49 2.73 -8.40
C THR A 149 3.89 1.51 -9.23
N SER A 150 3.88 0.36 -8.60
CA SER A 150 4.17 -0.93 -9.24
C SER A 150 3.04 -1.92 -8.92
N VAL A 151 2.63 -2.69 -9.93
CA VAL A 151 1.74 -3.84 -9.78
C VAL A 151 2.37 -5.03 -10.48
N LYS A 152 2.58 -6.10 -9.73
CA LYS A 152 3.09 -7.38 -10.21
C LYS A 152 2.06 -8.47 -9.93
N ALA A 153 2.14 -9.57 -10.66
CA ALA A 153 1.33 -10.73 -10.39
C ALA A 153 2.11 -12.01 -10.64
N THR A 154 1.79 -13.02 -9.88
CA THR A 154 2.29 -14.38 -10.07
C THR A 154 1.17 -15.39 -9.82
N THR A 155 1.28 -16.56 -10.42
CA THR A 155 0.50 -17.73 -10.05
C THR A 155 1.15 -18.43 -8.85
N ASN A 156 0.45 -19.38 -8.26
CA ASN A 156 1.01 -20.30 -7.27
C ASN A 156 1.31 -21.68 -7.88
N GLU A 157 1.43 -21.76 -9.21
CA GLU A 157 1.71 -22.99 -9.94
C GLU A 157 0.77 -24.16 -9.54
N ARG A 158 -0.50 -23.82 -9.28
CA ARG A 158 -1.56 -24.72 -8.81
C ARG A 158 -1.32 -25.31 -7.40
N ILE A 159 -0.39 -24.75 -6.63
CA ILE A 159 -0.07 -25.18 -5.26
C ILE A 159 -0.87 -24.37 -4.25
N GLY A 160 -1.38 -25.04 -3.23
CA GLY A 160 -2.09 -24.42 -2.11
C GLY A 160 -3.46 -23.85 -2.49
N PHE A 161 -4.03 -23.02 -1.60
CA PHE A 161 -5.37 -22.46 -1.79
C PHE A 161 -5.44 -21.47 -2.95
N VAL A 162 -4.39 -20.70 -3.19
CA VAL A 162 -4.31 -19.81 -4.36
C VAL A 162 -4.29 -20.63 -5.64
N GLY A 163 -3.47 -21.69 -5.68
CA GLY A 163 -3.36 -22.57 -6.83
C GLY A 163 -4.63 -23.37 -7.13
N ARG A 164 -5.50 -23.58 -6.13
CA ARG A 164 -6.83 -24.17 -6.31
C ARG A 164 -7.93 -23.13 -6.55
N GLU A 165 -7.56 -21.85 -6.74
CA GLU A 165 -8.49 -20.76 -6.96
C GLU A 165 -9.52 -20.59 -5.82
N GLU A 166 -9.13 -20.88 -4.58
CA GLU A 166 -9.97 -20.70 -3.39
C GLU A 166 -9.92 -19.28 -2.86
N GLY A 167 -8.87 -18.52 -3.22
CA GLY A 167 -8.67 -17.14 -2.79
C GLY A 167 -7.59 -16.43 -3.58
N ILE A 168 -7.53 -15.11 -3.41
CA ILE A 168 -6.48 -14.24 -3.94
C ILE A 168 -5.73 -13.65 -2.77
N VAL A 169 -4.40 -13.55 -2.90
CA VAL A 169 -3.50 -12.90 -1.94
C VAL A 169 -2.93 -11.63 -2.55
N ALA A 170 -2.79 -10.60 -1.74
CA ALA A 170 -1.97 -9.44 -2.05
C ALA A 170 -0.87 -9.25 -1.01
N LEU A 171 0.32 -8.95 -1.50
CA LEU A 171 1.44 -8.43 -0.73
C LEU A 171 1.66 -6.98 -1.18
N ALA A 172 1.84 -6.08 -0.23
CA ALA A 172 2.13 -4.70 -0.55
C ALA A 172 3.35 -4.18 0.21
N THR A 173 4.04 -3.23 -0.40
CA THR A 173 5.13 -2.48 0.23
C THR A 173 4.93 -1.00 -0.06
N ALA A 174 5.00 -0.19 0.97
CA ALA A 174 5.01 1.26 0.86
C ALA A 174 6.33 1.83 1.38
N THR A 175 6.87 2.82 0.69
CA THR A 175 8.05 3.58 1.12
C THR A 175 7.67 5.03 1.32
N VAL A 176 8.01 5.57 2.49
CA VAL A 176 7.74 6.94 2.91
C VAL A 176 9.04 7.58 3.35
N VAL A 177 9.23 8.85 3.01
CA VAL A 177 10.29 9.70 3.56
C VAL A 177 9.62 10.69 4.50
N MET A 178 10.03 10.67 5.76
CA MET A 178 9.56 11.65 6.74
C MET A 178 10.29 12.97 6.55
N GLY A 179 9.55 14.08 6.62
CA GLY A 179 10.16 15.42 6.69
C GLY A 179 11.02 15.50 7.95
N GLY A 180 12.25 16.07 7.83
CA GLY A 180 13.08 16.35 9.01
C GLY A 180 12.33 17.29 9.96
N GLN A 181 12.32 16.92 11.25
CA GLN A 181 11.91 17.82 12.32
C GLN A 181 12.91 18.94 12.49
#